data_76b640ea6d1792b8b3bf80f79a35a1cc
#
_entry.id   76b640ea6d1792b8b3bf80f79a35a1cc
#
_cell.length_a   1.000
_cell.length_b   1.000
_cell.length_c   1.000
_cell.angle_alpha   90.00
_cell.angle_beta   90.00
_cell.angle_gamma   90.00
#
_symmetry.space_group_name_H-M   'P 1'
#
loop_
_entity.id
_entity.type
_entity.pdbx_description
1 polymer ?
#
loop_
_entity_poly.entity_id
_entity_poly.type
_entity_poly.pdbx_seq_one_letter_code
_entity_poly.pdbx_strand_id
1 'polypeptide(L)'
;AKSLENNDQKPIQMSVDIKGKVFINDAEIAINELIPKLKAITDARGGLEERIYLRADKKADYGTVARVMGQLSGAGFKRLALVTEVEQGS
;
A
#
# COMPACT_ATOMS: atom_id res chain seq x y z
N ALA A 1 -25.67 9.79 -10.37
CA ALA A 1 -24.40 10.39 -10.50
C ALA A 1 -23.60 10.42 -9.26
N LYS A 2 -24.24 10.31 -8.18
CA LYS A 2 -23.51 10.31 -6.97
C LYS A 2 -22.71 9.11 -6.82
N SER A 3 -23.01 8.09 -7.48
CA SER A 3 -22.19 6.89 -7.31
C SER A 3 -20.75 7.13 -7.73
N LEU A 4 -20.55 8.15 -8.51
CA LEU A 4 -19.22 8.39 -8.96
C LEU A 4 -18.26 8.68 -7.87
N GLU A 5 -18.70 9.38 -6.89
CA GLU A 5 -17.79 9.72 -5.85
C GLU A 5 -17.32 8.54 -5.12
N ASN A 6 -18.12 7.53 -5.07
CA ASN A 6 -17.72 6.37 -4.33
C ASN A 6 -16.52 5.69 -4.92
N ASN A 7 -16.40 5.77 -6.21
CA ASN A 7 -15.28 5.11 -6.83
C ASN A 7 -13.98 5.74 -6.44
N ASP A 8 -14.00 7.01 -6.21
CA ASP A 8 -12.80 7.71 -5.86
C ASP A 8 -12.38 7.45 -4.45
N GLN A 9 -13.23 6.80 -3.69
CA GLN A 9 -12.94 6.57 -2.30
C GLN A 9 -12.27 5.26 -2.02
N LYS A 10 -12.03 4.47 -3.04
CA LYS A 10 -11.39 3.19 -2.81
C LYS A 10 -9.97 3.40 -2.32
N PRO A 11 -9.57 2.66 -1.29
CA PRO A 11 -8.20 2.78 -0.81
C PRO A 11 -7.22 2.29 -1.86
N ILE A 12 -6.01 2.77 -1.76
CA ILE A 12 -4.96 2.29 -2.61
C ILE A 12 -4.50 0.95 -2.05
N GLN A 13 -4.41 -0.03 -2.93
CA GLN A 13 -4.00 -1.37 -2.54
C GLN A 13 -2.54 -1.57 -2.85
N MET A 14 -1.79 -1.99 -1.86
CA MET A 14 -0.40 -2.35 -2.05
C MET A 14 -0.19 -3.74 -1.54
N SER A 15 0.82 -4.42 -2.03
CA SER A 15 1.11 -5.75 -1.54
C SER A 15 2.60 -6.03 -1.56
N VAL A 16 3.00 -6.94 -0.68
CA VAL A 16 4.38 -7.46 -0.62
C VAL A 16 4.27 -8.96 -0.72
N ASP A 17 4.97 -9.55 -1.70
CA ASP A 17 4.88 -10.99 -1.89
C ASP A 17 5.99 -11.70 -1.13
N ILE A 18 6.04 -13.02 -1.26
CA ILE A 18 6.97 -13.81 -0.49
C ILE A 18 8.42 -13.57 -0.89
N LYS A 19 8.63 -12.97 -2.04
CA LYS A 19 9.99 -12.68 -2.50
C LYS A 19 10.41 -11.26 -2.16
N GLY A 20 9.57 -10.54 -1.46
CA GLY A 20 9.90 -9.18 -1.09
C GLY A 20 9.61 -8.16 -2.17
N LYS A 21 8.85 -8.54 -3.17
CA LYS A 21 8.48 -7.60 -4.23
C LYS A 21 7.29 -6.79 -3.78
N VAL A 22 7.30 -5.53 -4.14
CA VAL A 22 6.25 -4.59 -3.73
C VAL A 22 5.43 -4.23 -4.95
N PHE A 23 4.13 -4.20 -4.77
CA PHE A 23 3.20 -3.87 -5.85
C PHE A 23 2.27 -2.76 -5.41
N ILE A 24 1.95 -1.87 -6.33
CA ILE A 24 0.87 -0.91 -6.14
C ILE A 24 -0.23 -1.35 -7.09
N ASN A 25 -1.37 -1.71 -6.53
CA ASN A 25 -2.42 -2.39 -7.27
C ASN A 25 -1.81 -3.65 -7.86
N ASP A 26 -1.68 -3.76 -9.14
CA ASP A 26 -1.09 -4.95 -9.73
C ASP A 26 0.27 -4.71 -10.36
N ALA A 27 0.80 -3.53 -10.20
CA ALA A 27 2.05 -3.17 -10.86
C ALA A 27 3.21 -3.27 -9.89
N GLU A 28 4.23 -4.01 -10.28
CA GLU A 28 5.42 -4.12 -9.46
C GLU A 28 6.17 -2.81 -9.46
N ILE A 29 6.73 -2.44 -8.30
CA ILE A 29 7.44 -1.20 -8.17
C ILE A 29 8.69 -1.44 -7.33
N ALA A 30 9.78 -0.81 -7.72
CA ALA A 30 11.00 -0.90 -6.93
C ALA A 30 10.81 -0.11 -5.64
N ILE A 31 11.37 -0.63 -4.56
CA ILE A 31 11.13 -0.01 -3.27
C ILE A 31 11.68 1.40 -3.21
N ASN A 32 12.74 1.68 -3.96
CA ASN A 32 13.30 3.03 -3.94
C ASN A 32 12.51 3.98 -4.83
N GLU A 33 11.55 3.48 -5.59
CA GLU A 33 10.67 4.34 -6.38
C GLU A 33 9.27 4.39 -5.81
N LEU A 34 9.07 3.74 -4.68
CA LEU A 34 7.74 3.61 -4.11
C LEU A 34 7.12 4.95 -3.80
N ILE A 35 7.83 5.79 -3.07
CA ILE A 35 7.24 7.04 -2.62
C ILE A 35 6.96 8.00 -3.77
N PRO A 36 7.89 8.24 -4.70
CA PRO A 36 7.56 9.13 -5.82
C PRO A 36 6.37 8.65 -6.63
N LYS A 37 6.29 7.33 -6.86
CA LYS A 37 5.20 6.77 -7.63
C LYS A 37 3.88 6.92 -6.88
N LEU A 38 3.91 6.61 -5.59
CA LEU A 38 2.71 6.69 -4.80
C LEU A 38 2.21 8.12 -4.68
N LYS A 39 3.13 9.06 -4.52
CA LYS A 39 2.73 10.46 -4.44
C LYS A 39 2.09 10.93 -5.73
N ALA A 40 2.59 10.45 -6.86
CA ALA A 40 1.99 10.83 -8.13
C ALA A 40 0.54 10.35 -8.19
N ILE A 41 0.28 9.16 -7.67
CA ILE A 41 -1.07 8.64 -7.65
C ILE A 41 -1.95 9.39 -6.68
N THR A 42 -1.44 9.64 -5.48
CA THR A 42 -2.27 10.24 -4.44
C THR A 42 -2.49 11.73 -4.68
N ASP A 43 -1.55 12.41 -5.34
CA ASP A 43 -1.75 13.82 -5.61
C ASP A 43 -2.96 14.05 -6.48
N ALA A 44 -3.30 13.08 -7.30
CA ALA A 44 -4.48 13.20 -8.15
C ALA A 44 -5.76 12.85 -7.40
N ARG A 45 -5.66 12.43 -6.16
CA ARG A 45 -6.82 11.99 -5.40
C ARG A 45 -7.02 12.83 -4.15
N GLY A 46 -6.29 12.54 -3.11
CA GLY A 46 -6.45 13.26 -1.85
C GLY A 46 -5.15 13.51 -1.14
N GLY A 47 -4.05 13.27 -1.82
CA GLY A 47 -2.76 13.53 -1.22
C GLY A 47 -2.48 12.59 -0.07
N LEU A 48 -1.87 13.12 0.96
CA LEU A 48 -1.45 12.30 2.09
C LEU A 48 -2.59 11.79 2.95
N GLU A 49 -3.81 12.24 2.67
CA GLU A 49 -4.98 11.75 3.39
C GLU A 49 -5.56 10.50 2.78
N GLU A 50 -5.05 10.06 1.65
CA GLU A 50 -5.55 8.85 1.03
C GLU A 50 -5.27 7.64 1.90
N ARG A 51 -6.21 6.71 1.91
CA ARG A 51 -6.05 5.49 2.66
C ARG A 51 -5.25 4.49 1.85
N ILE A 52 -4.29 3.86 2.49
CA ILE A 52 -3.42 2.89 1.84
C ILE A 52 -3.50 1.60 2.62
N TYR A 53 -3.86 0.54 1.93
CA TYR A 53 -3.93 -0.79 2.52
C TYR A 53 -2.74 -1.58 1.99
N LEU A 54 -1.91 -2.04 2.89
CA LEU A 54 -0.77 -2.87 2.52
C LEU A 54 -1.08 -4.30 2.91
N ARG A 55 -1.13 -5.17 1.93
CA ARG A 55 -1.36 -6.58 2.19
C ARG A 55 -0.03 -7.31 2.10
N ALA A 56 0.31 -8.05 3.12
CA ALA A 56 1.54 -8.83 3.13
C ALA A 56 1.17 -10.31 3.07
N ASP A 57 1.83 -11.03 2.17
CA ASP A 57 1.67 -12.48 2.13
C ASP A 57 2.09 -13.05 3.48
N LYS A 58 1.45 -14.13 3.92
CA LYS A 58 1.77 -14.67 5.23
C LYS A 58 3.21 -15.09 5.34
N LYS A 59 3.86 -15.35 4.23
CA LYS A 59 5.27 -15.72 4.23
C LYS A 59 6.17 -14.58 3.80
N ALA A 60 5.63 -13.38 3.72
CA ALA A 60 6.44 -12.24 3.31
C ALA A 60 7.49 -11.94 4.36
N ASP A 61 8.57 -11.36 3.90
CA ASP A 61 9.64 -10.95 4.78
C ASP A 61 9.22 -9.72 5.56
N TYR A 62 9.14 -9.85 6.86
CA TYR A 62 8.71 -8.74 7.68
C TYR A 62 9.68 -7.57 7.64
N GLY A 63 10.94 -7.82 7.34
CA GLY A 63 11.88 -6.73 7.17
C GLY A 63 11.47 -5.85 6.00
N THR A 64 11.05 -6.47 4.90
CA THR A 64 10.58 -5.71 3.76
C THR A 64 9.29 -4.97 4.08
N VAL A 65 8.37 -5.63 4.77
CA VAL A 65 7.11 -5.00 5.15
C VAL A 65 7.38 -3.79 6.03
N ALA A 66 8.26 -3.93 7.01
CA ALA A 66 8.58 -2.83 7.90
C ALA A 66 9.22 -1.68 7.15
N ARG A 67 10.05 -1.99 6.16
CA ARG A 67 10.70 -0.95 5.38
C ARG A 67 9.67 -0.17 4.56
N VAL A 68 8.71 -0.89 3.97
CA VAL A 68 7.66 -0.24 3.20
C VAL A 68 6.83 0.65 4.10
N MET A 69 6.41 0.12 5.25
CA MET A 69 5.60 0.90 6.18
C MET A 69 6.37 2.13 6.67
N GLY A 70 7.66 1.96 6.92
CA GLY A 70 8.48 3.07 7.36
C GLY A 70 8.57 4.17 6.30
N GLN A 71 8.70 3.77 5.04
CA GLN A 71 8.74 4.76 3.97
C GLN A 71 7.43 5.50 3.85
N LEU A 72 6.32 4.77 3.94
CA LEU A 72 5.02 5.41 3.83
C LEU A 72 4.80 6.40 4.98
N SER A 73 5.11 5.96 6.18
CA SER A 73 4.95 6.82 7.34
C SER A 73 5.89 8.02 7.26
N GLY A 74 7.11 7.79 6.84
CA GLY A 74 8.08 8.87 6.73
C GLY A 74 7.73 9.89 5.67
N ALA A 75 6.96 9.48 4.67
CA ALA A 75 6.52 10.40 3.64
C ALA A 75 5.30 11.21 4.05
N GLY A 76 4.69 10.89 5.20
CA GLY A 76 3.58 11.65 5.69
C GLY A 76 2.22 11.01 5.50
N PHE A 77 2.17 9.82 4.94
CA PHE A 77 0.89 9.14 4.80
C PHE A 77 0.41 8.70 6.17
N LYS A 78 -0.81 9.06 6.51
CA LYS A 78 -1.32 8.82 7.84
C LYS A 78 -2.32 7.71 7.94
N ARG A 79 -2.98 7.38 6.85
CA ARG A 79 -4.05 6.39 6.89
C ARG A 79 -3.57 5.08 6.32
N LEU A 80 -2.71 4.42 7.08
CA LEU A 80 -2.10 3.17 6.66
C LEU A 80 -2.73 2.02 7.43
N ALA A 81 -3.03 0.95 6.72
CA ALA A 81 -3.53 -0.26 7.35
C ALA A 81 -2.74 -1.43 6.82
N LEU A 82 -2.26 -2.25 7.72
CA LEU A 82 -1.53 -3.45 7.34
C LEU A 82 -2.46 -4.64 7.47
N VAL A 83 -2.65 -5.35 6.37
CA VAL A 83 -3.48 -6.54 6.37
C VAL A 83 -2.57 -7.71 6.11
N THR A 84 -2.46 -8.60 7.07
CA THR A 84 -1.64 -9.79 6.89
C THR A 84 -2.54 -10.96 6.65
N GLU A 85 -2.06 -11.90 5.86
CA GLU A 85 -2.79 -13.11 5.66
C GLU A 85 -2.42 -14.08 6.75
N VAL A 86 -3.43 -14.56 7.44
CA VAL A 86 -3.23 -15.46 8.55
C VAL A 86 -3.70 -16.82 8.13
N GLU A 87 -2.93 -17.84 8.45
CA GLU A 87 -3.30 -19.17 8.11
C GLU A 87 -4.44 -19.62 8.97
N GLN A 88 -5.53 -19.95 8.33
CA GLN A 88 -6.73 -20.33 9.06
C GLN A 88 -6.56 -21.70 9.67
N GLY A 89 -7.02 -21.84 10.87
CA GLY A 89 -7.03 -23.14 11.50
C GLY A 89 -5.71 -23.56 12.08
N SER A 90 -4.74 -22.72 12.07
CA SER A 90 -3.45 -23.11 12.60
C SER A 90 -3.28 -22.65 13.99
#